data_b598ba062ec64e74c22d0a3cb55ba08a
#
_entry.id   b598ba062ec64e74c22d0a3cb55ba08a
#
_cell.length_a   1.000
_cell.length_b   1.000
_cell.length_c   1.000
_cell.angle_alpha   90.00
_cell.angle_beta   90.00
_cell.angle_gamma   90.00
#
_symmetry.space_group_name_H-M   'P 1'
#
loop_
_entity.id
_entity.type
_entity.pdbx_description
1 polymer ?
#
loop_
_entity_poly.entity_id
_entity_poly.type
_entity_poly.pdbx_seq_one_letter_code
_entity_poly.pdbx_strand_id
1 'polypeptide(L)'
;EIGGAIENPLSNPNGYKFYQANPSPSTGGNNVDARHVACWVQGMYDPNTGNRLLMIPPEEIASVRLGNQNAGSQAERITYEFDVQDDLVLLMKYAVVLENPGHGDAYDPYFGLEILQEDGTPIDSEASCGEAFFSPSKDPEKWNHYTPSLGVRFVWKDWTTIGIDLRKYKGQKVKIQLTTQDCTLGKHGGYAYFTLDCISATISSEGCDTVSLEAPSGFKYYWYNDENKDFKPTTNQSIDVLAGDTTTYYCKVTYLDKTDCNFVLSSAVIPQFPKAKFNALFKANNLAFLFFYINILI
;
A
#
# COMPACT_ATOMS: atom_id res chain seq x y z
N GLU A 1 7.60 -18.46 -3.97
CA GLU A 1 8.80 -19.10 -4.54
C GLU A 1 10.02 -18.85 -3.65
N ILE A 2 10.87 -19.85 -3.51
CA ILE A 2 12.13 -19.75 -2.79
C ILE A 2 13.21 -20.37 -3.67
N GLY A 3 14.25 -19.63 -3.95
CA GLY A 3 15.33 -20.08 -4.84
C GLY A 3 16.71 -19.64 -4.37
N GLY A 4 17.74 -20.19 -4.99
CA GLY A 4 19.14 -19.78 -4.81
C GLY A 4 19.50 -18.59 -5.69
N ALA A 5 18.82 -18.44 -6.81
CA ALA A 5 18.91 -17.29 -7.70
C ALA A 5 17.54 -17.03 -8.33
N ILE A 6 17.26 -15.78 -8.69
CA ILE A 6 15.99 -15.41 -9.33
C ILE A 6 15.75 -16.17 -10.64
N GLU A 7 16.79 -16.45 -11.36
CA GLU A 7 16.73 -17.18 -12.63
C GLU A 7 16.27 -18.63 -12.47
N ASN A 8 16.27 -19.14 -11.23
CA ASN A 8 15.75 -20.48 -10.91
C ASN A 8 14.83 -20.45 -9.68
N PRO A 9 13.79 -19.63 -9.68
CA PRO A 9 12.93 -19.40 -8.50
C PRO A 9 12.05 -20.62 -8.16
N LEU A 10 11.80 -21.52 -9.12
CA LEU A 10 10.82 -22.60 -9.00
C LEU A 10 11.41 -23.92 -8.50
N SER A 11 12.65 -23.95 -8.04
CA SER A 11 13.29 -25.18 -7.59
C SER A 11 12.59 -25.82 -6.38
N ASN A 12 11.79 -25.08 -5.62
CA ASN A 12 10.98 -25.61 -4.54
C ASN A 12 9.67 -24.82 -4.37
N PRO A 13 8.64 -25.08 -5.18
CA PRO A 13 7.34 -24.38 -5.07
C PRO A 13 6.63 -24.62 -3.72
N ASN A 14 7.01 -25.65 -2.97
CA ASN A 14 6.47 -25.95 -1.64
C ASN A 14 7.38 -25.48 -0.51
N GLY A 15 8.43 -24.75 -0.82
CA GLY A 15 9.47 -24.38 0.14
C GLY A 15 9.16 -23.16 1.01
N TYR A 16 7.95 -22.63 1.00
CA TYR A 16 7.58 -21.53 1.89
C TYR A 16 6.89 -22.01 3.15
N LYS A 17 7.15 -21.32 4.25
CA LYS A 17 6.41 -21.48 5.51
C LYS A 17 6.00 -20.09 5.99
N PHE A 18 4.71 -19.91 6.28
CA PHE A 18 4.23 -18.76 7.02
C PHE A 18 4.29 -19.07 8.51
N TYR A 19 5.02 -18.26 9.25
CA TYR A 19 5.08 -18.35 10.69
C TYR A 19 4.08 -17.38 11.30
N GLN A 20 3.32 -17.89 12.25
CA GLN A 20 2.23 -17.14 12.88
C GLN A 20 2.68 -16.26 14.07
N ALA A 21 3.95 -16.19 14.39
CA ALA A 21 4.49 -15.31 15.42
C ALA A 21 5.42 -14.27 14.80
N ASN A 22 5.53 -13.09 15.40
CA ASN A 22 6.51 -12.09 15.00
C ASN A 22 7.92 -12.58 15.37
N PRO A 23 8.63 -13.30 14.51
CA PRO A 23 10.01 -13.58 14.81
C PRO A 23 10.79 -12.28 14.69
N SER A 24 11.68 -12.03 15.63
CA SER A 24 12.67 -10.98 15.43
C SER A 24 13.53 -11.32 14.22
N PRO A 25 13.72 -10.42 13.27
CA PRO A 25 14.63 -10.64 12.15
C PRO A 25 16.05 -10.97 12.58
N SER A 26 16.49 -10.44 13.72
CA SER A 26 17.85 -10.59 14.24
C SER A 26 18.07 -11.84 15.08
N THR A 27 17.05 -12.36 15.73
CA THR A 27 17.24 -13.47 16.67
C THR A 27 17.10 -14.81 16.02
N GLY A 28 16.62 -14.84 14.79
CA GLY A 28 16.41 -16.09 14.12
C GLY A 28 15.54 -17.08 14.87
N GLY A 29 15.49 -17.08 16.15
CA GLY A 29 14.74 -17.99 16.99
C GLY A 29 14.51 -19.35 16.33
N ASN A 30 13.34 -19.91 16.44
CA ASN A 30 12.93 -21.09 15.68
C ASN A 30 12.62 -20.78 14.19
N ASN A 31 12.83 -19.55 13.75
CA ASN A 31 12.52 -19.03 12.42
C ASN A 31 13.75 -18.47 11.70
N VAL A 32 14.94 -18.89 12.06
CA VAL A 32 16.21 -18.45 11.41
C VAL A 32 16.12 -18.59 9.91
N ASP A 33 15.52 -19.71 9.46
CA ASP A 33 15.35 -20.03 8.05
C ASP A 33 14.01 -19.53 7.48
N ALA A 34 13.21 -18.80 8.29
CA ALA A 34 11.94 -18.29 7.81
C ALA A 34 12.17 -17.16 6.81
N ARG A 35 11.79 -17.41 5.58
CA ARG A 35 11.90 -16.47 4.48
C ARG A 35 10.60 -15.69 4.22
N HIS A 36 9.47 -16.20 4.75
CA HIS A 36 8.16 -15.57 4.69
C HIS A 36 7.57 -15.55 6.08
N VAL A 37 7.32 -14.37 6.62
CA VAL A 37 6.85 -14.20 7.99
C VAL A 37 5.67 -13.27 8.03
N ALA A 38 4.58 -13.70 8.65
CA ALA A 38 3.46 -12.81 8.98
C ALA A 38 3.74 -12.12 10.32
N CYS A 39 3.67 -10.81 10.35
CA CYS A 39 3.84 -9.95 11.51
C CYS A 39 2.46 -9.41 11.93
N TRP A 40 2.06 -9.59 13.19
CA TRP A 40 0.78 -9.10 13.73
C TRP A 40 0.85 -8.55 15.16
N VAL A 41 2.02 -8.56 15.78
CA VAL A 41 2.23 -7.92 17.08
C VAL A 41 2.58 -6.45 16.86
N GLN A 42 1.67 -5.57 17.24
CA GLN A 42 1.83 -4.13 17.12
C GLN A 42 2.98 -3.59 17.97
N GLY A 43 3.58 -2.49 17.52
CA GLY A 43 4.62 -1.79 18.25
C GLY A 43 5.99 -2.47 18.24
N MET A 44 6.16 -3.55 17.46
CA MET A 44 7.46 -4.20 17.28
C MET A 44 8.30 -3.42 16.28
N TYR A 45 9.55 -3.18 16.66
CA TYR A 45 10.55 -2.52 15.83
C TYR A 45 11.58 -3.51 15.30
N ASP A 46 12.05 -3.25 14.10
CA ASP A 46 13.10 -4.03 13.47
C ASP A 46 14.48 -3.72 14.11
N PRO A 47 15.13 -4.70 14.74
CA PRO A 47 16.41 -4.49 15.44
C PRO A 47 17.57 -4.17 14.47
N ASN A 48 17.52 -4.61 13.20
CA ASN A 48 18.55 -4.30 12.20
C ASN A 48 18.49 -2.85 11.72
N THR A 49 17.45 -2.13 12.10
CA THR A 49 17.34 -0.68 11.91
C THR A 49 17.70 0.14 13.17
N GLY A 50 18.23 -0.52 14.21
CA GLY A 50 18.43 0.08 15.52
C GLY A 50 17.12 0.42 16.22
N ASN A 51 16.09 -0.40 16.03
CA ASN A 51 14.72 -0.24 16.55
C ASN A 51 14.07 1.09 16.12
N ARG A 52 14.22 1.47 14.84
CA ARG A 52 13.66 2.70 14.29
C ARG A 52 12.54 2.44 13.27
N LEU A 53 12.54 1.30 12.59
CA LEU A 53 11.49 0.90 11.67
C LEU A 53 10.47 0.01 12.39
N LEU A 54 9.19 0.38 12.38
CA LEU A 54 8.11 -0.51 12.82
C LEU A 54 7.96 -1.68 11.83
N MET A 55 7.78 -2.91 12.32
CA MET A 55 7.53 -4.09 11.48
C MET A 55 6.13 -4.06 10.86
N ILE A 56 5.19 -3.36 11.48
CA ILE A 56 3.84 -3.13 10.98
C ILE A 56 3.65 -1.62 10.88
N PRO A 57 3.26 -1.07 9.73
CA PRO A 57 3.09 0.37 9.62
C PRO A 57 1.90 0.85 10.46
N PRO A 58 1.87 2.11 10.87
CA PRO A 58 0.68 2.70 11.49
C PRO A 58 -0.56 2.42 10.64
N GLU A 59 -1.71 2.30 11.29
CA GLU A 59 -3.03 2.04 10.69
C GLU A 59 -3.24 0.62 10.14
N GLU A 60 -2.19 -0.21 10.06
CA GLU A 60 -2.31 -1.60 9.63
C GLU A 60 -2.33 -2.56 10.82
N ILE A 61 -3.02 -3.68 10.67
CA ILE A 61 -3.12 -4.71 11.73
C ILE A 61 -2.06 -5.79 11.60
N ALA A 62 -1.48 -5.94 10.41
CA ALA A 62 -0.46 -6.94 10.10
C ALA A 62 0.41 -6.50 8.92
N SER A 63 1.55 -7.14 8.78
CA SER A 63 2.40 -7.06 7.58
C SER A 63 2.99 -8.42 7.26
N VAL A 64 3.55 -8.56 6.07
CA VAL A 64 4.35 -9.73 5.69
C VAL A 64 5.80 -9.30 5.51
N ARG A 65 6.74 -10.05 6.07
CA ARG A 65 8.16 -9.95 5.75
C ARG A 65 8.53 -11.00 4.72
N LEU A 66 9.08 -10.57 3.61
CA LEU A 66 9.67 -11.38 2.56
C LEU A 66 11.19 -11.30 2.66
N GLY A 67 11.88 -12.43 2.67
CA GLY A 67 13.32 -12.52 2.90
C GLY A 67 13.70 -12.51 4.39
N ASN A 68 14.99 -12.60 4.64
CA ASN A 68 15.59 -12.56 5.95
C ASN A 68 17.00 -11.95 5.90
N GLN A 69 17.70 -11.91 7.03
CA GLN A 69 19.09 -11.40 7.09
C GLN A 69 20.14 -12.48 6.80
N ASN A 70 19.74 -13.75 6.63
CA ASN A 70 20.71 -14.83 6.41
C ASN A 70 21.27 -14.71 4.99
N ALA A 71 22.55 -14.79 4.88
CA ALA A 71 23.25 -14.77 3.60
C ALA A 71 23.24 -16.16 2.95
N GLY A 72 23.40 -16.22 1.65
CA GLY A 72 23.50 -17.48 0.93
C GLY A 72 23.14 -17.38 -0.56
N SER A 73 23.17 -16.20 -1.12
CA SER A 73 22.66 -15.92 -2.48
C SER A 73 21.21 -16.40 -2.64
N GLN A 74 20.41 -16.20 -1.61
CA GLN A 74 19.02 -16.62 -1.56
C GLN A 74 18.15 -15.59 -2.29
N ALA A 75 17.02 -16.04 -2.80
CA ALA A 75 16.01 -15.18 -3.36
C ALA A 75 14.62 -15.67 -2.98
N GLU A 76 13.74 -14.75 -2.68
CA GLU A 76 12.33 -15.00 -2.36
C GLU A 76 11.45 -14.17 -3.28
N ARG A 77 10.36 -14.80 -3.74
CA ARG A 77 9.36 -14.14 -4.55
C ARG A 77 7.95 -14.53 -4.11
N ILE A 78 7.12 -13.53 -3.96
CA ILE A 78 5.68 -13.71 -3.83
C ILE A 78 5.03 -13.15 -5.08
N THR A 79 4.17 -13.93 -5.70
CA THR A 79 3.31 -13.49 -6.79
C THR A 79 1.85 -13.68 -6.36
N TYR A 80 1.07 -12.62 -6.46
CA TYR A 80 -0.37 -12.63 -6.24
C TYR A 80 -1.08 -12.25 -7.52
N GLU A 81 -1.98 -13.11 -7.97
CA GLU A 81 -2.81 -12.87 -9.16
C GLU A 81 -4.26 -12.71 -8.75
N PHE A 82 -4.95 -11.75 -9.34
CA PHE A 82 -6.37 -11.54 -9.13
C PHE A 82 -7.05 -10.95 -10.37
N ASP A 83 -8.36 -11.22 -10.47
CA ASP A 83 -9.19 -10.64 -11.51
C ASP A 83 -9.75 -9.31 -11.03
N VAL A 84 -9.54 -8.24 -11.78
CA VAL A 84 -10.06 -6.91 -11.45
C VAL A 84 -11.56 -6.88 -11.77
N GLN A 85 -12.42 -7.00 -10.75
CA GLN A 85 -13.87 -7.05 -10.91
C GLN A 85 -14.52 -5.67 -10.85
N ASP A 86 -14.02 -4.81 -9.95
CA ASP A 86 -14.64 -3.54 -9.58
C ASP A 86 -13.72 -2.34 -9.87
N ASP A 87 -14.26 -1.15 -9.64
CA ASP A 87 -13.51 0.10 -9.74
C ASP A 87 -12.64 0.26 -8.48
N LEU A 88 -11.45 -0.33 -8.52
CA LEU A 88 -10.54 -0.45 -7.37
C LEU A 88 -9.26 0.37 -7.58
N VAL A 89 -8.72 0.81 -6.45
CA VAL A 89 -7.32 1.22 -6.32
C VAL A 89 -6.61 0.20 -5.45
N LEU A 90 -5.55 -0.37 -5.97
CA LEU A 90 -4.64 -1.22 -5.20
C LEU A 90 -3.74 -0.32 -4.36
N LEU A 91 -3.79 -0.47 -3.05
CA LEU A 91 -2.85 0.17 -2.12
C LEU A 91 -1.83 -0.84 -1.63
N MET A 92 -0.58 -0.46 -1.69
CA MET A 92 0.51 -1.26 -1.14
C MET A 92 1.44 -0.37 -0.34
N LYS A 93 1.70 -0.76 0.91
CA LYS A 93 2.75 -0.17 1.73
C LYS A 93 3.92 -1.16 1.81
N TYR A 94 5.14 -0.66 1.71
CA TYR A 94 6.34 -1.49 1.85
C TYR A 94 7.45 -0.72 2.57
N ALA A 95 8.32 -1.46 3.23
CA ALA A 95 9.56 -0.98 3.84
C ALA A 95 10.67 -1.98 3.54
N VAL A 96 11.88 -1.50 3.24
CA VAL A 96 12.99 -2.33 2.74
C VAL A 96 14.16 -2.25 3.70
N VAL A 97 14.75 -3.39 4.07
CA VAL A 97 15.94 -3.49 4.94
C VAL A 97 16.98 -4.36 4.25
N LEU A 98 18.13 -3.80 3.95
CA LEU A 98 19.21 -4.47 3.21
C LEU A 98 20.54 -4.33 3.95
N GLU A 99 21.38 -5.35 3.93
CA GLU A 99 22.79 -5.19 4.27
C GLU A 99 23.51 -4.42 3.17
N ASN A 100 24.39 -3.49 3.57
CA ASN A 100 25.14 -2.67 2.63
C ASN A 100 26.62 -3.09 2.59
N PRO A 101 27.00 -4.03 1.71
CA PRO A 101 28.40 -4.44 1.56
C PRO A 101 29.25 -3.47 0.75
N GLY A 102 28.64 -2.56 -0.03
CA GLY A 102 29.34 -1.68 -0.95
C GLY A 102 29.92 -2.39 -2.16
N HIS A 103 29.28 -3.46 -2.63
CA HIS A 103 29.72 -4.22 -3.81
C HIS A 103 29.29 -3.62 -5.14
N GLY A 104 28.37 -2.64 -5.13
CA GLY A 104 27.76 -2.03 -6.30
C GLY A 104 26.49 -2.76 -6.76
N ASP A 105 25.63 -2.03 -7.48
CA ASP A 105 24.26 -2.45 -7.82
C ASP A 105 24.11 -3.86 -8.39
N ALA A 106 25.09 -4.32 -9.18
CA ALA A 106 25.04 -5.64 -9.81
C ALA A 106 25.21 -6.82 -8.83
N TYR A 107 25.72 -6.54 -7.61
CA TYR A 107 26.08 -7.58 -6.65
C TYR A 107 25.41 -7.39 -5.30
N ASP A 108 24.89 -6.20 -5.02
CA ASP A 108 24.24 -5.88 -3.76
C ASP A 108 22.92 -6.64 -3.58
N PRO A 109 22.49 -6.91 -2.35
CA PRO A 109 21.13 -7.39 -2.12
C PRO A 109 20.12 -6.36 -2.62
N TYR A 110 18.93 -6.82 -3.03
CA TYR A 110 17.91 -5.91 -3.52
C TYR A 110 16.48 -6.32 -3.15
N PHE A 111 15.57 -5.36 -3.26
CA PHE A 111 14.13 -5.55 -3.28
C PHE A 111 13.57 -5.02 -4.60
N GLY A 112 12.71 -5.81 -5.23
CA GLY A 112 11.97 -5.47 -6.43
C GLY A 112 10.46 -5.64 -6.23
N LEU A 113 9.70 -4.69 -6.74
CA LEU A 113 8.25 -4.74 -6.86
C LEU A 113 7.90 -4.51 -8.32
N GLU A 114 7.04 -5.37 -8.84
CA GLU A 114 6.47 -5.25 -10.18
C GLU A 114 4.97 -5.52 -10.11
N ILE A 115 4.18 -4.67 -10.75
CA ILE A 115 2.76 -4.91 -10.98
C ILE A 115 2.59 -5.09 -12.49
N LEU A 116 2.11 -6.27 -12.88
CA LEU A 116 2.12 -6.76 -14.25
C LEU A 116 0.69 -7.02 -14.73
N GLN A 117 0.49 -6.89 -16.02
CA GLN A 117 -0.67 -7.40 -16.73
C GLN A 117 -0.58 -8.94 -16.85
N GLU A 118 -1.63 -9.58 -17.34
CA GLU A 118 -1.68 -11.03 -17.49
C GLU A 118 -0.56 -11.59 -18.41
N ASP A 119 -0.21 -10.83 -19.43
CA ASP A 119 0.87 -11.18 -20.39
C ASP A 119 2.29 -10.96 -19.83
N GLY A 120 2.40 -10.43 -18.61
CA GLY A 120 3.68 -10.14 -17.94
C GLY A 120 4.25 -8.76 -18.27
N THR A 121 3.55 -7.92 -19.02
CA THR A 121 3.98 -6.55 -19.24
C THR A 121 3.70 -5.68 -18.03
N PRO A 122 4.60 -4.72 -17.65
CA PRO A 122 4.34 -3.81 -16.54
C PRO A 122 3.08 -2.96 -16.73
N ILE A 123 2.36 -2.73 -15.64
CA ILE A 123 1.30 -1.74 -15.58
C ILE A 123 1.93 -0.34 -15.62
N ASP A 124 1.29 0.58 -16.37
CA ASP A 124 1.74 1.97 -16.47
C ASP A 124 3.25 2.11 -16.77
N SER A 125 3.73 1.31 -17.72
CA SER A 125 5.16 1.19 -18.06
C SER A 125 5.83 2.54 -18.38
N GLU A 126 5.10 3.50 -18.95
CA GLU A 126 5.64 4.82 -19.28
C GLU A 126 6.08 5.62 -18.05
N ALA A 127 5.30 5.55 -16.96
CA ALA A 127 5.58 6.25 -15.71
C ALA A 127 6.21 5.34 -14.65
N SER A 128 6.33 4.03 -14.90
CA SER A 128 6.83 3.01 -13.96
C SER A 128 6.13 3.05 -12.59
N CYS A 129 4.82 3.38 -12.57
CA CYS A 129 4.08 3.56 -11.33
C CYS A 129 3.88 2.25 -10.55
N GLY A 130 3.84 1.13 -11.26
CA GLY A 130 3.73 -0.21 -10.69
C GLY A 130 5.07 -0.89 -10.42
N GLU A 131 6.19 -0.17 -10.45
CA GLU A 131 7.52 -0.72 -10.29
C GLU A 131 8.30 -0.01 -9.19
N ALA A 132 9.08 -0.76 -8.42
CA ALA A 132 10.08 -0.23 -7.50
C ALA A 132 11.28 -1.17 -7.46
N PHE A 133 12.48 -0.60 -7.44
CA PHE A 133 13.73 -1.34 -7.31
C PHE A 133 14.67 -0.60 -6.36
N PHE A 134 15.15 -1.30 -5.36
CA PHE A 134 16.02 -0.76 -4.31
C PHE A 134 17.24 -1.65 -4.12
N SER A 135 18.42 -1.07 -4.24
CA SER A 135 19.69 -1.66 -3.79
C SER A 135 20.48 -0.62 -2.98
N PRO A 136 21.36 -1.05 -2.07
CA PRO A 136 22.12 -0.12 -1.23
C PRO A 136 22.98 0.90 -1.99
N SER A 137 23.53 0.51 -3.13
CA SER A 137 24.37 1.38 -3.97
C SER A 137 23.58 2.35 -4.82
N LYS A 138 22.28 2.09 -5.01
CA LYS A 138 21.37 2.98 -5.76
C LYS A 138 20.86 4.07 -4.82
N ASP A 139 21.12 5.33 -5.17
CA ASP A 139 20.72 6.50 -4.37
C ASP A 139 21.16 6.41 -2.89
N PRO A 140 22.45 6.23 -2.59
CA PRO A 140 22.93 5.92 -1.23
C PRO A 140 22.60 6.99 -0.20
N GLU A 141 22.36 8.24 -0.61
CA GLU A 141 21.99 9.35 0.27
C GLU A 141 20.53 9.30 0.73
N LYS A 142 19.69 8.50 0.07
CA LYS A 142 18.27 8.35 0.39
C LYS A 142 17.98 7.23 1.40
N TRP A 143 19.01 6.57 1.93
CA TRP A 143 18.86 5.47 2.87
C TRP A 143 19.07 5.93 4.31
N ASN A 144 18.26 5.44 5.22
CA ASN A 144 18.58 5.43 6.64
C ASN A 144 19.67 4.38 6.92
N HIS A 145 20.46 4.55 7.97
CA HIS A 145 21.57 3.64 8.26
C HIS A 145 21.63 3.23 9.73
N TYR A 146 22.04 1.99 9.96
CA TYR A 146 22.43 1.48 11.25
C TYR A 146 23.57 0.49 11.11
N THR A 147 24.56 0.61 11.97
CA THR A 147 25.68 -0.34 12.06
C THR A 147 25.68 -0.95 13.44
N PRO A 148 25.37 -2.25 13.59
CA PRO A 148 25.55 -2.96 14.84
C PRO A 148 26.99 -2.88 15.33
N SER A 149 27.22 -3.06 16.65
CA SER A 149 28.58 -3.04 17.24
C SER A 149 29.51 -4.10 16.65
N LEU A 150 28.92 -5.21 16.19
CA LEU A 150 29.60 -6.29 15.47
C LEU A 150 28.70 -6.63 14.28
N GLY A 151 29.17 -6.39 13.06
CA GLY A 151 28.42 -6.79 11.87
C GLY A 151 28.48 -5.80 10.71
N VAL A 152 27.74 -6.11 9.68
CA VAL A 152 27.61 -5.33 8.47
C VAL A 152 26.64 -4.17 8.72
N ARG A 153 26.85 -3.08 8.01
CA ARG A 153 25.94 -1.94 8.02
C ARG A 153 24.64 -2.31 7.34
N PHE A 154 23.52 -2.04 8.01
CA PHE A 154 22.18 -2.08 7.41
C PHE A 154 21.79 -0.70 6.90
N VAL A 155 21.03 -0.71 5.81
CA VAL A 155 20.32 0.45 5.28
C VAL A 155 18.84 0.10 5.13
N TRP A 156 17.97 1.09 5.34
CA TRP A 156 16.53 0.84 5.16
C TRP A 156 15.80 2.05 4.58
N LYS A 157 14.69 1.75 3.92
CA LYS A 157 13.65 2.71 3.54
C LYS A 157 12.49 2.56 4.51
N ASP A 158 12.01 3.69 5.00
CA ASP A 158 10.79 3.74 5.80
C ASP A 158 9.57 3.34 4.94
N TRP A 159 8.47 3.08 5.63
CA TRP A 159 7.22 2.73 4.98
C TRP A 159 6.82 3.75 3.90
N THR A 160 6.64 3.24 2.70
CA THR A 160 6.24 3.99 1.51
C THR A 160 4.95 3.40 0.97
N THR A 161 4.00 4.26 0.59
CA THR A 161 2.72 3.83 -0.01
C THR A 161 2.74 4.09 -1.52
N ILE A 162 2.30 3.10 -2.28
CA ILE A 162 1.94 3.25 -3.68
C ILE A 162 0.47 2.91 -3.87
N GLY A 163 -0.16 3.51 -4.89
CA GLY A 163 -1.57 3.29 -5.19
C GLY A 163 -1.80 3.17 -6.69
N ILE A 164 -2.16 2.01 -7.16
CA ILE A 164 -2.40 1.76 -8.59
C ILE A 164 -3.89 1.84 -8.90
N ASP A 165 -4.25 2.72 -9.81
CA ASP A 165 -5.61 2.80 -10.35
C ASP A 165 -5.88 1.62 -11.28
N LEU A 166 -6.68 0.67 -10.79
CA LEU A 166 -7.01 -0.55 -11.53
C LEU A 166 -8.22 -0.42 -12.45
N ARG A 167 -8.93 0.72 -12.45
CA ARG A 167 -10.18 0.90 -13.24
C ARG A 167 -9.98 0.59 -14.73
N LYS A 168 -8.84 0.97 -15.30
CA LYS A 168 -8.51 0.69 -16.70
C LYS A 168 -8.19 -0.78 -17.00
N TYR A 169 -8.01 -1.60 -15.97
CA TYR A 169 -7.76 -3.04 -16.07
C TYR A 169 -8.97 -3.88 -15.67
N LYS A 170 -10.16 -3.27 -15.53
CA LYS A 170 -11.40 -3.98 -15.20
C LYS A 170 -11.70 -5.11 -16.19
N GLY A 171 -11.99 -6.30 -15.67
CA GLY A 171 -12.19 -7.52 -16.45
C GLY A 171 -10.88 -8.20 -16.90
N GLN A 172 -9.73 -7.68 -16.50
CA GLN A 172 -8.42 -8.26 -16.79
C GLN A 172 -7.80 -8.87 -15.52
N LYS A 173 -6.82 -9.74 -15.71
CA LYS A 173 -6.00 -10.27 -14.64
C LYS A 173 -4.78 -9.39 -14.40
N VAL A 174 -4.48 -9.13 -13.14
CA VAL A 174 -3.31 -8.37 -12.70
C VAL A 174 -2.47 -9.26 -11.79
N LYS A 175 -1.15 -9.13 -11.89
CA LYS A 175 -0.17 -9.84 -11.05
C LYS A 175 0.65 -8.83 -10.27
N ILE A 176 0.77 -9.04 -8.97
CA ILE A 176 1.68 -8.30 -8.09
C ILE A 176 2.83 -9.22 -7.76
N GLN A 177 4.04 -8.80 -8.05
CA GLN A 177 5.23 -9.59 -7.84
C GLN A 177 6.24 -8.83 -6.97
N LEU A 178 6.58 -9.42 -5.84
CA LEU A 178 7.58 -8.90 -4.91
C LEU A 178 8.75 -9.87 -4.85
N THR A 179 9.94 -9.33 -4.92
CA THR A 179 11.17 -10.12 -4.91
C THR A 179 12.18 -9.52 -3.96
N THR A 180 12.78 -10.34 -3.12
CA THR A 180 14.02 -10.02 -2.39
C THR A 180 15.12 -10.93 -2.88
N GLN A 181 16.34 -10.43 -2.92
CA GLN A 181 17.52 -11.24 -3.23
C GLN A 181 18.70 -10.80 -2.39
N ASP A 182 19.44 -11.77 -1.89
CA ASP A 182 20.73 -11.59 -1.25
C ASP A 182 21.78 -11.10 -2.24
N CYS A 183 22.91 -10.64 -1.73
CA CYS A 183 24.04 -10.34 -2.58
C CYS A 183 24.52 -11.60 -3.33
N THR A 184 24.85 -11.44 -4.60
CA THR A 184 25.28 -12.55 -5.46
C THR A 184 26.58 -13.21 -5.01
N LEU A 185 27.36 -12.54 -4.14
CA LEU A 185 28.56 -13.07 -3.52
C LEU A 185 28.29 -13.93 -2.27
N GLY A 186 27.02 -14.10 -1.90
CA GLY A 186 26.56 -15.05 -0.88
C GLY A 186 26.88 -14.68 0.56
N LYS A 187 27.10 -13.40 0.88
CA LYS A 187 27.52 -12.96 2.23
C LYS A 187 26.61 -11.93 2.90
N HIS A 188 25.65 -11.38 2.19
CA HIS A 188 24.81 -10.28 2.66
C HIS A 188 23.37 -10.53 2.29
N GLY A 189 22.47 -10.38 3.25
CA GLY A 189 21.05 -10.61 3.08
C GLY A 189 20.25 -9.34 2.96
N GLY A 190 18.96 -9.51 2.68
CA GLY A 190 17.99 -8.43 2.60
C GLY A 190 16.57 -8.93 2.70
N TYR A 191 15.68 -8.06 3.14
CA TYR A 191 14.26 -8.39 3.27
C TYR A 191 13.41 -7.12 3.16
N ALA A 192 12.12 -7.33 2.93
CA ALA A 192 11.15 -6.25 2.90
C ALA A 192 9.88 -6.63 3.66
N TYR A 193 9.29 -5.63 4.31
CA TYR A 193 7.94 -5.70 4.86
C TYR A 193 6.97 -5.13 3.85
N PHE A 194 5.76 -5.68 3.78
CA PHE A 194 4.70 -5.13 2.95
C PHE A 194 3.31 -5.42 3.52
N THR A 195 2.36 -4.57 3.15
CA THR A 195 0.92 -4.78 3.27
C THR A 195 0.28 -4.56 1.90
N LEU A 196 -0.87 -5.15 1.69
CA LEU A 196 -1.61 -5.04 0.44
C LEU A 196 -3.08 -4.92 0.75
N ASP A 197 -3.72 -3.91 0.17
CA ASP A 197 -5.15 -3.69 0.27
C ASP A 197 -5.74 -3.25 -1.08
N CYS A 198 -7.02 -3.49 -1.29
CA CYS A 198 -7.78 -2.99 -2.41
C CYS A 198 -8.92 -2.13 -1.87
N ILE A 199 -8.89 -0.86 -2.19
CA ILE A 199 -9.94 0.08 -1.81
C ILE A 199 -10.82 0.42 -3.02
N SER A 200 -12.06 0.81 -2.75
CA SER A 200 -12.89 1.43 -3.77
C SER A 200 -12.22 2.70 -4.30
N ALA A 201 -12.29 2.93 -5.61
CA ALA A 201 -11.78 4.18 -6.22
C ALA A 201 -12.70 5.39 -5.91
N THR A 202 -13.40 5.35 -4.78
CA THR A 202 -14.25 6.42 -4.28
C THR A 202 -13.67 7.00 -3.00
N ILE A 203 -13.98 8.26 -2.75
CA ILE A 203 -13.61 8.96 -1.52
C ILE A 203 -14.58 8.54 -0.42
N SER A 204 -14.09 8.20 0.77
CA SER A 204 -14.96 7.97 1.93
C SER A 204 -15.66 9.26 2.34
N SER A 205 -16.92 9.17 2.73
CA SER A 205 -17.72 10.33 3.10
C SER A 205 -18.53 10.05 4.38
N GLU A 206 -18.43 10.95 5.35
CA GLU A 206 -19.15 10.86 6.62
C GLU A 206 -19.81 12.20 6.94
N GLY A 207 -21.01 12.16 7.51
CA GLY A 207 -21.75 13.34 7.94
C GLY A 207 -23.05 13.55 7.18
N CYS A 208 -23.83 14.56 7.61
CA CYS A 208 -25.14 14.89 7.03
C CYS A 208 -25.17 16.33 6.51
N ASP A 209 -25.03 17.33 7.39
CA ASP A 209 -25.06 18.76 7.01
C ASP A 209 -23.65 19.24 6.58
N THR A 210 -22.64 18.78 7.29
CA THR A 210 -21.24 18.87 6.87
C THR A 210 -20.75 17.45 6.63
N VAL A 211 -20.20 17.24 5.45
CA VAL A 211 -19.66 15.95 5.02
C VAL A 211 -18.16 16.03 5.02
N SER A 212 -17.52 15.15 5.78
CA SER A 212 -16.07 14.97 5.74
C SER A 212 -15.73 13.98 4.62
N LEU A 213 -14.87 14.39 3.71
CA LEU A 213 -14.35 13.59 2.61
C LEU A 213 -12.89 13.27 2.91
N GLU A 214 -12.52 12.00 2.90
CA GLU A 214 -11.17 11.56 3.24
C GLU A 214 -10.58 10.70 2.12
N ALA A 215 -9.38 11.08 1.67
CA ALA A 215 -8.57 10.33 0.72
C ALA A 215 -7.66 9.32 1.45
N PRO A 216 -7.21 8.23 0.78
CA PRO A 216 -6.29 7.26 1.36
C PRO A 216 -5.01 7.92 1.89
N SER A 217 -4.47 7.42 3.01
CA SER A 217 -3.24 7.95 3.62
C SER A 217 -1.98 7.64 2.79
N GLY A 218 -0.90 8.42 3.00
CA GLY A 218 0.42 8.14 2.43
C GLY A 218 0.72 8.79 1.08
N PHE A 219 -0.01 9.83 0.71
CA PHE A 219 0.12 10.53 -0.57
C PHE A 219 0.20 12.05 -0.41
N LYS A 220 0.41 12.74 -1.53
CA LYS A 220 0.11 14.17 -1.69
C LYS A 220 -1.27 14.32 -2.29
N TYR A 221 -1.99 15.34 -1.89
CA TYR A 221 -3.39 15.55 -2.28
C TYR A 221 -3.56 16.88 -2.96
N TYR A 222 -4.53 16.93 -3.87
CA TYR A 222 -5.02 18.17 -4.46
C TYR A 222 -6.52 18.01 -4.71
N TRP A 223 -7.31 18.68 -3.86
CA TRP A 223 -8.76 18.70 -3.97
C TRP A 223 -9.22 19.82 -4.90
N TYR A 224 -10.21 19.53 -5.71
CA TYR A 224 -10.83 20.52 -6.59
C TYR A 224 -12.30 20.17 -6.86
N ASN A 225 -13.03 21.16 -7.37
CA ASN A 225 -14.42 21.07 -7.78
C ASN A 225 -14.63 22.00 -8.96
N ASP A 226 -15.03 21.46 -10.09
CA ASP A 226 -15.18 22.21 -11.35
C ASP A 226 -16.50 22.97 -11.39
N GLU A 227 -17.50 22.60 -10.57
CA GLU A 227 -18.84 23.18 -10.54
C GLU A 227 -18.96 24.34 -9.55
N ASN A 228 -18.22 24.27 -8.43
CA ASN A 228 -18.25 25.28 -7.37
C ASN A 228 -17.02 26.18 -7.43
N LYS A 229 -17.17 27.36 -8.03
CA LYS A 229 -16.09 28.36 -8.18
C LYS A 229 -15.62 28.96 -6.84
N ASP A 230 -16.43 28.83 -5.79
CA ASP A 230 -16.09 29.33 -4.45
C ASP A 230 -15.26 28.31 -3.66
N PHE A 231 -15.18 27.07 -4.13
CA PHE A 231 -14.33 26.05 -3.52
C PHE A 231 -12.85 26.38 -3.77
N LYS A 232 -12.11 26.51 -2.66
CA LYS A 232 -10.67 26.75 -2.71
C LYS A 232 -9.91 25.43 -2.70
N PRO A 233 -9.10 25.11 -3.71
CA PRO A 233 -8.27 23.93 -3.71
C PRO A 233 -7.42 23.82 -2.44
N THR A 234 -7.29 22.62 -1.91
CA THR A 234 -6.48 22.32 -0.71
C THR A 234 -5.69 21.03 -0.89
N THR A 235 -4.63 20.90 -0.11
CA THR A 235 -3.71 19.74 -0.13
C THR A 235 -3.81 18.86 1.12
N ASN A 236 -4.82 19.06 1.96
CA ASN A 236 -5.06 18.22 3.13
C ASN A 236 -5.51 16.82 2.69
N GLN A 237 -5.28 15.81 3.53
CA GLN A 237 -5.80 14.46 3.30
C GLN A 237 -7.33 14.43 3.30
N SER A 238 -7.97 15.22 4.16
CA SER A 238 -9.41 15.33 4.29
C SER A 238 -9.89 16.76 4.13
N ILE A 239 -11.15 16.91 3.72
CA ILE A 239 -11.85 18.19 3.63
C ILE A 239 -13.26 18.06 4.20
N ASP A 240 -13.75 19.14 4.81
CA ASP A 240 -15.13 19.27 5.22
C ASP A 240 -15.89 20.18 4.24
N VAL A 241 -17.01 19.69 3.74
CA VAL A 241 -17.84 20.38 2.77
C VAL A 241 -19.30 20.40 3.23
N LEU A 242 -20.01 21.47 2.89
CA LEU A 242 -21.43 21.57 3.20
C LEU A 242 -22.24 20.74 2.20
N ALA A 243 -23.19 19.96 2.73
CA ALA A 243 -24.15 19.23 1.91
C ALA A 243 -25.26 20.19 1.42
N GLY A 244 -24.91 21.01 0.43
CA GLY A 244 -25.83 21.92 -0.24
C GLY A 244 -26.52 21.26 -1.44
N ASP A 245 -26.28 21.79 -2.64
CA ASP A 245 -26.70 21.15 -3.88
C ASP A 245 -25.81 19.92 -4.19
N THR A 246 -26.33 18.97 -4.95
CA THR A 246 -25.53 17.81 -5.38
C THR A 246 -24.28 18.28 -6.09
N THR A 247 -23.13 17.97 -5.54
CA THR A 247 -21.84 18.47 -6.01
C THR A 247 -20.80 17.36 -5.98
N THR A 248 -20.02 17.24 -7.03
CA THR A 248 -18.93 16.25 -7.10
C THR A 248 -17.59 16.89 -6.74
N TYR A 249 -16.91 16.32 -5.78
CA TYR A 249 -15.56 16.69 -5.38
C TYR A 249 -14.57 15.68 -5.93
N TYR A 250 -13.42 16.16 -6.34
CA TYR A 250 -12.33 15.37 -6.89
C TYR A 250 -11.09 15.53 -6.03
N CYS A 251 -10.35 14.45 -5.84
CA CYS A 251 -9.05 14.47 -5.20
C CYS A 251 -8.02 13.84 -6.14
N LYS A 252 -7.08 14.62 -6.64
CA LYS A 252 -5.88 14.11 -7.30
C LYS A 252 -4.94 13.62 -6.20
N VAL A 253 -4.63 12.32 -6.24
CA VAL A 253 -3.73 11.64 -5.30
C VAL A 253 -2.42 11.37 -6.02
N THR A 254 -1.31 11.84 -5.48
CA THR A 254 0.02 11.75 -6.11
C THR A 254 1.00 11.05 -5.17
N TYR A 255 1.83 10.15 -5.68
CA TYR A 255 2.84 9.45 -4.89
C TYR A 255 3.85 10.41 -4.27
N LEU A 256 4.37 10.08 -3.08
CA LEU A 256 5.36 10.89 -2.40
C LEU A 256 6.70 10.94 -3.17
N ASP A 257 7.15 9.80 -3.64
CA ASP A 257 8.48 9.62 -4.26
C ASP A 257 8.47 9.65 -5.79
N LYS A 258 7.29 9.48 -6.42
CA LYS A 258 7.11 9.48 -7.87
C LYS A 258 5.99 10.44 -8.26
N THR A 259 6.30 11.71 -8.44
CA THR A 259 5.30 12.77 -8.67
C THR A 259 4.54 12.66 -10.00
N ASP A 260 5.07 11.91 -10.95
CA ASP A 260 4.38 11.60 -12.22
C ASP A 260 3.29 10.53 -12.03
N CYS A 261 3.38 9.74 -10.95
CA CYS A 261 2.40 8.73 -10.61
C CYS A 261 1.26 9.34 -9.79
N ASN A 262 0.08 9.35 -10.37
CA ASN A 262 -1.11 9.89 -9.72
C ASN A 262 -2.38 9.22 -10.26
N PHE A 263 -3.46 9.34 -9.49
CA PHE A 263 -4.81 8.95 -9.88
C PHE A 263 -5.82 9.94 -9.29
N VAL A 264 -7.06 9.92 -9.79
CA VAL A 264 -8.11 10.81 -9.33
C VAL A 264 -9.23 9.98 -8.71
N LEU A 265 -9.58 10.33 -7.48
CA LEU A 265 -10.76 9.85 -6.78
C LEU A 265 -11.87 10.89 -6.88
N SER A 266 -13.12 10.45 -6.75
CA SER A 266 -14.28 11.35 -6.73
C SER A 266 -15.31 10.90 -5.70
N SER A 267 -16.07 11.86 -5.17
CA SER A 267 -17.23 11.63 -4.33
C SER A 267 -18.31 12.64 -4.66
N ALA A 268 -19.53 12.16 -4.86
CA ALA A 268 -20.69 13.00 -4.98
C ALA A 268 -21.30 13.25 -3.60
N VAL A 269 -21.33 14.51 -3.19
CA VAL A 269 -22.03 14.93 -1.97
C VAL A 269 -23.47 15.28 -2.36
N ILE A 270 -24.42 14.52 -1.80
CA ILE A 270 -25.85 14.68 -2.08
C ILE A 270 -26.50 15.39 -0.90
N PRO A 271 -27.30 16.43 -1.11
CA PRO A 271 -27.97 17.13 -0.03
C PRO A 271 -28.90 16.17 0.73
N GLN A 272 -28.76 16.13 2.04
CA GLN A 272 -29.69 15.44 2.91
C GLN A 272 -30.94 16.30 3.10
N PHE A 273 -32.13 15.72 2.99
CA PHE A 273 -33.36 16.45 3.24
C PHE A 273 -33.38 17.01 4.68
N PRO A 274 -33.65 18.31 4.89
CA PRO A 274 -33.65 18.89 6.22
C PRO A 274 -34.65 18.18 7.13
N LYS A 275 -34.24 17.80 8.35
CA LYS A 275 -35.10 17.20 9.39
C LYS A 275 -36.40 17.97 9.65
N ALA A 276 -36.44 19.27 9.36
CA ALA A 276 -37.62 20.11 9.50
C ALA A 276 -38.81 19.70 8.62
N LYS A 277 -38.59 19.12 7.43
CA LYS A 277 -39.67 18.59 6.59
C LYS A 277 -40.27 17.29 7.12
N PHE A 278 -39.48 16.50 7.85
CA PHE A 278 -39.97 15.28 8.49
C PHE A 278 -40.91 15.57 9.64
N ASN A 279 -40.62 16.57 10.47
CA ASN A 279 -41.49 16.99 11.59
C ASN A 279 -42.79 17.61 11.14
N ALA A 280 -42.86 18.23 9.97
CA ALA A 280 -44.10 18.77 9.38
C ALA A 280 -45.03 17.66 8.86
N LEU A 281 -44.50 16.56 8.34
CA LEU A 281 -45.26 15.39 7.91
C LEU A 281 -45.79 14.55 9.07
N PHE A 282 -45.08 14.50 10.20
CA PHE A 282 -45.57 13.81 11.41
C PHE A 282 -46.67 14.56 12.16
N LYS A 283 -46.81 15.87 11.99
CA LYS A 283 -47.89 16.65 12.58
C LYS A 283 -49.20 16.63 11.78
N ALA A 284 -49.20 16.15 10.58
CA ALA A 284 -50.39 15.99 9.76
C ALA A 284 -50.97 14.56 9.88
N ASN A 285 -51.60 14.29 11.02
CA ASN A 285 -52.48 13.19 11.37
C ASN A 285 -52.91 12.21 10.24
N ASN A 286 -52.02 11.49 9.62
CA ASN A 286 -52.37 10.34 8.75
C ASN A 286 -51.22 9.34 8.68
N LEU A 287 -51.27 8.34 9.56
CA LEU A 287 -50.38 7.20 9.58
C LEU A 287 -50.40 6.36 8.27
N ALA A 288 -51.34 6.59 7.38
CA ALA A 288 -51.50 5.79 6.15
C ALA A 288 -50.52 6.18 5.03
N PHE A 289 -49.89 7.38 5.08
CA PHE A 289 -48.98 7.84 4.03
C PHE A 289 -47.52 7.41 4.22
N LEU A 290 -47.13 6.96 5.43
CA LEU A 290 -45.75 6.62 5.73
C LEU A 290 -45.32 5.28 5.11
N PHE A 291 -46.25 4.37 4.88
CA PHE A 291 -45.94 3.05 4.30
C PHE A 291 -45.69 3.09 2.79
N PHE A 292 -46.13 4.12 2.09
CA PHE A 292 -45.95 4.23 0.63
C PHE A 292 -44.61 4.84 0.21
N TYR A 293 -43.97 5.62 1.08
CA TYR A 293 -42.70 6.30 0.73
C TYR A 293 -41.44 5.48 1.05
N ILE A 294 -41.54 4.47 1.94
CA ILE A 294 -40.41 3.59 2.27
C ILE A 294 -40.20 2.51 1.20
N ASN A 295 -41.18 2.23 0.36
CA ASN A 295 -41.07 1.22 -0.72
C ASN A 295 -40.54 1.75 -2.05
N ILE A 296 -40.15 3.01 -2.16
CA ILE A 296 -39.60 3.62 -3.40
C ILE A 296 -38.08 3.89 -3.28
N LEU A 297 -37.46 3.63 -2.13
CA LEU A 297 -36.04 3.88 -1.87
C LEU A 297 -35.32 2.63 -1.35
N ILE A 298 -35.67 1.45 -1.88
CA ILE A 298 -34.82 0.24 -1.78
C ILE A 298 -34.45 -0.19 -3.20
#